data_d8c70f01942016e9dfc09c74766d0d52
#
_entry.id   d8c70f01942016e9dfc09c74766d0d52
#
_cell.length_a   1.000
_cell.length_b   1.000
_cell.length_c   1.000
_cell.angle_alpha   90.00
_cell.angle_beta   90.00
_cell.angle_gamma   90.00
#
_symmetry.space_group_name_H-M   'P 1'
#
loop_
_entity.id
_entity.type
_entity.pdbx_description
1 polymer ?
#
loop_
_entity_poly.entity_id
_entity_poly.type
_entity_poly.pdbx_seq_one_letter_code
_entity_poly.pdbx_strand_id
1 'polypeptide(L)'
;MTIKSASTLVAEALKQIKTISPSEALEKVNNNTCNLIDIRDVRELERLGRIENSSHIPRGMLEFWMDPDSQYFKEGKIDMNKEIVLFCAGGLRSALATKTLQNMGFTNISHIDGGFGSMQNSGFKIVK
;
A
#
# COMPACT_ATOMS: atom_id res chain seq x y z
N MET A 1 -22.37 -18.78 15.89
CA MET A 1 -21.44 -18.22 14.88
C MET A 1 -20.72 -17.03 15.48
N THR A 2 -19.42 -16.97 15.33
CA THR A 2 -18.62 -15.87 15.86
C THR A 2 -18.04 -15.07 14.70
N ILE A 3 -18.32 -13.76 14.71
CA ILE A 3 -17.81 -12.85 13.68
C ILE A 3 -16.56 -12.17 14.23
N LYS A 4 -15.45 -12.25 13.49
CA LYS A 4 -14.24 -11.53 13.87
C LYS A 4 -14.40 -10.04 13.58
N SER A 5 -13.90 -9.21 14.48
CA SER A 5 -13.90 -7.77 14.25
C SER A 5 -12.83 -7.39 13.22
N ALA A 6 -12.97 -6.21 12.62
CA ALA A 6 -11.95 -5.69 11.72
C ALA A 6 -10.61 -5.55 12.45
N SER A 7 -10.61 -5.11 13.71
CA SER A 7 -9.38 -4.97 14.49
C SER A 7 -8.69 -6.32 14.71
N THR A 8 -9.45 -7.40 14.89
CA THR A 8 -8.87 -8.75 14.99
C THR A 8 -8.22 -9.16 13.68
N LEU A 9 -8.89 -8.92 12.55
CA LEU A 9 -8.33 -9.25 11.24
C LEU A 9 -7.03 -8.48 10.99
N VAL A 10 -7.00 -7.20 11.36
CA VAL A 10 -5.80 -6.38 11.22
C VAL A 10 -4.67 -6.93 12.10
N ALA A 11 -4.96 -7.26 13.36
CA ALA A 11 -3.96 -7.79 14.27
C ALA A 11 -3.37 -9.10 13.76
N GLU A 12 -4.21 -9.97 13.21
CA GLU A 12 -3.76 -11.23 12.62
C GLU A 12 -2.89 -11.00 11.37
N ALA A 13 -3.30 -10.06 10.53
CA ALA A 13 -2.54 -9.72 9.32
C ALA A 13 -1.15 -9.16 9.68
N LEU A 14 -1.08 -8.26 10.66
CA LEU A 14 0.17 -7.63 11.07
C LEU A 14 1.22 -8.63 11.54
N LYS A 15 0.80 -9.79 12.05
CA LYS A 15 1.73 -10.85 12.47
C LYS A 15 2.35 -11.59 11.29
N GLN A 16 1.78 -11.47 10.09
CA GLN A 16 2.17 -12.27 8.92
C GLN A 16 2.75 -11.44 7.79
N ILE A 17 2.73 -10.12 7.90
CA ILE A 17 3.17 -9.23 6.83
C ILE A 17 4.39 -8.44 7.29
N LYS A 18 5.07 -7.82 6.31
CA LYS A 18 6.18 -6.92 6.59
C LYS A 18 5.64 -5.49 6.72
N THR A 19 5.92 -4.87 7.85
CA THR A 19 5.59 -3.47 8.11
C THR A 19 6.88 -2.67 8.15
N ILE A 20 6.95 -1.58 7.39
CA ILE A 20 8.12 -0.71 7.39
C ILE A 20 7.76 0.66 7.92
N SER A 21 8.76 1.38 8.42
CA SER A 21 8.57 2.75 8.90
C SER A 21 8.42 3.70 7.71
N PRO A 22 7.80 4.88 7.93
CA PRO A 22 7.78 5.91 6.90
C PRO A 22 9.18 6.32 6.43
N SER A 23 10.16 6.37 7.32
CA SER A 23 11.55 6.71 6.98
C SER A 23 12.18 5.69 6.06
N GLU A 24 11.97 4.41 6.33
CA GLU A 24 12.47 3.33 5.47
C GLU A 24 11.78 3.39 4.10
N ALA A 25 10.49 3.66 4.07
CA ALA A 25 9.75 3.79 2.82
C ALA A 25 10.25 4.98 1.99
N LEU A 26 10.53 6.11 2.64
CA LEU A 26 11.06 7.29 1.94
C LEU A 26 12.41 6.98 1.29
N GLU A 27 13.27 6.28 2.00
CA GLU A 27 14.57 5.85 1.46
C GLU A 27 14.39 4.99 0.21
N LYS A 28 13.46 4.03 0.25
CA LYS A 28 13.18 3.18 -0.91
C LYS A 28 12.65 3.97 -2.10
N VAL A 29 11.79 4.95 -1.85
CA VAL A 29 11.26 5.83 -2.91
C VAL A 29 12.37 6.68 -3.50
N ASN A 30 13.22 7.27 -2.67
CA ASN A 30 14.33 8.11 -3.12
C ASN A 30 15.35 7.31 -3.93
N ASN A 31 15.54 6.04 -3.59
CA ASN A 31 16.46 5.15 -4.31
C ASN A 31 15.79 4.45 -5.49
N ASN A 32 14.50 4.71 -5.72
CA ASN A 32 13.71 4.10 -6.79
C ASN A 32 13.73 2.56 -6.74
N THR A 33 13.58 2.01 -5.53
CA THR A 33 13.63 0.55 -5.32
C THR A 33 12.29 -0.06 -4.98
N CYS A 34 11.20 0.72 -5.05
CA CYS A 34 9.88 0.20 -4.73
C CYS A 34 8.81 0.77 -5.66
N ASN A 35 7.69 0.05 -5.70
CA ASN A 35 6.44 0.55 -6.26
C ASN A 35 5.63 1.09 -5.07
N LEU A 36 5.48 2.39 -4.98
CA LEU A 36 4.70 3.01 -3.90
C LEU A 36 3.25 3.14 -4.33
N ILE A 37 2.35 2.45 -3.64
CA ILE A 37 0.94 2.36 -4.03
C ILE A 37 0.03 2.86 -2.92
N ASP A 38 -0.75 3.89 -3.25
CA ASP A 38 -1.79 4.46 -2.39
C ASP A 38 -3.10 3.71 -2.65
N ILE A 39 -3.65 3.09 -1.60
CA ILE A 39 -4.89 2.32 -1.74
C ILE A 39 -6.10 3.03 -1.15
N ARG A 40 -5.97 4.32 -0.82
CA ARG A 40 -7.07 5.11 -0.26
C ARG A 40 -8.18 5.31 -1.28
N ASP A 41 -9.35 5.72 -0.80
CA ASP A 41 -10.44 6.17 -1.64
C ASP A 41 -10.02 7.47 -2.35
N VAL A 42 -10.41 7.64 -3.62
CA VAL A 42 -10.01 8.80 -4.43
C VAL A 42 -10.40 10.13 -3.76
N ARG A 43 -11.50 10.14 -3.00
CA ARG A 43 -11.95 11.37 -2.31
C ARG A 43 -10.95 11.81 -1.23
N GLU A 44 -10.21 10.87 -0.63
CA GLU A 44 -9.15 11.22 0.32
C GLU A 44 -7.98 11.90 -0.39
N LEU A 45 -7.63 11.45 -1.59
CA LEU A 45 -6.60 12.10 -2.40
C LEU A 45 -7.03 13.51 -2.80
N GLU A 46 -8.28 13.69 -3.22
CA GLU A 46 -8.81 14.99 -3.61
C GLU A 46 -8.80 15.97 -2.44
N ARG A 47 -9.16 15.52 -1.25
CA ARG A 47 -9.28 16.37 -0.06
C ARG A 47 -7.93 16.66 0.60
N LEU A 48 -7.07 15.64 0.70
CA LEU A 48 -5.85 15.72 1.50
C LEU A 48 -4.57 15.78 0.66
N GLY A 49 -4.69 15.57 -0.64
CA GLY A 49 -3.54 15.49 -1.52
C GLY A 49 -3.01 14.06 -1.64
N ARG A 50 -2.02 13.89 -2.48
CA ARG A 50 -1.39 12.60 -2.76
C ARG A 50 0.10 12.69 -2.52
N ILE A 51 0.73 11.54 -2.32
CA ILE A 51 2.18 11.47 -2.18
C ILE A 51 2.81 11.49 -3.58
N GLU A 52 3.79 12.37 -3.76
CA GLU A 52 4.53 12.43 -5.03
C GLU A 52 5.19 11.08 -5.32
N ASN A 53 5.15 10.66 -6.56
CA ASN A 53 5.71 9.40 -7.05
C ASN A 53 4.94 8.16 -6.58
N SER A 54 3.73 8.32 -6.07
CA SER A 54 2.87 7.18 -5.76
C SER A 54 1.90 6.91 -6.91
N SER A 55 1.56 5.63 -7.07
CA SER A 55 0.46 5.21 -7.94
C SER A 55 -0.79 5.05 -7.09
N HIS A 56 -1.96 5.24 -7.67
CA HIS A 56 -3.22 5.06 -6.97
C HIS A 56 -3.95 3.83 -7.48
N ILE A 57 -4.12 2.86 -6.60
CA ILE A 57 -4.98 1.70 -6.85
C ILE A 57 -5.93 1.60 -5.66
N PRO A 58 -7.19 2.01 -5.82
CA PRO A 58 -8.11 1.98 -4.67
C PRO A 58 -8.30 0.55 -4.16
N ARG A 59 -8.49 0.42 -2.85
CA ARG A 59 -8.57 -0.90 -2.21
C ARG A 59 -9.54 -1.85 -2.92
N GLY A 60 -10.67 -1.35 -3.38
CA GLY A 60 -11.68 -2.17 -4.05
C GLY A 60 -11.26 -2.74 -5.40
N MET A 61 -10.21 -2.19 -6.01
CA MET A 61 -9.71 -2.64 -7.31
C MET A 61 -8.34 -3.34 -7.20
N LEU A 62 -7.78 -3.40 -6.00
CA LEU A 62 -6.39 -3.81 -5.83
C LEU A 62 -6.11 -5.20 -6.41
N GLU A 63 -6.87 -6.22 -6.01
CA GLU A 63 -6.65 -7.58 -6.48
C GLU A 63 -6.83 -7.68 -7.99
N PHE A 64 -7.80 -6.94 -8.52
CA PHE A 64 -8.10 -7.00 -9.95
C PHE A 64 -7.01 -6.35 -10.80
N TRP A 65 -6.45 -5.23 -10.33
CA TRP A 65 -5.39 -4.51 -11.07
C TRP A 65 -4.01 -5.13 -10.85
N MET A 66 -3.80 -5.77 -9.71
CA MET A 66 -2.54 -6.49 -9.43
C MET A 66 -2.51 -7.89 -10.02
N ASP A 67 -3.62 -8.35 -10.57
CA ASP A 67 -3.67 -9.61 -11.29
C ASP A 67 -2.77 -9.51 -12.53
N PRO A 68 -1.79 -10.44 -12.72
CA PRO A 68 -0.91 -10.38 -13.90
C PRO A 68 -1.67 -10.44 -15.24
N ASP A 69 -2.89 -10.96 -15.24
CA ASP A 69 -3.71 -11.01 -16.47
C ASP A 69 -4.48 -9.71 -16.70
N SER A 70 -4.44 -8.76 -15.79
CA SER A 70 -5.16 -7.50 -15.95
C SER A 70 -4.46 -6.59 -16.97
N GLN A 71 -5.25 -5.72 -17.60
CA GLN A 71 -4.72 -4.73 -18.53
C GLN A 71 -3.75 -3.76 -17.83
N TYR A 72 -4.09 -3.35 -16.61
CA TYR A 72 -3.25 -2.46 -15.82
C TYR A 72 -1.86 -3.05 -15.60
N PHE A 73 -1.80 -4.33 -15.21
CA PHE A 73 -0.54 -5.00 -14.96
C PHE A 73 0.26 -5.19 -16.25
N LYS A 74 -0.42 -5.56 -17.34
CA LYS A 74 0.23 -5.78 -18.64
C LYS A 74 0.79 -4.50 -19.23
N GLU A 75 0.29 -3.34 -18.85
CA GLU A 75 0.81 -2.05 -19.29
C GLU A 75 2.14 -1.69 -18.62
N GLY A 76 2.63 -2.52 -17.72
CA GLY A 76 3.94 -2.32 -17.10
C GLY A 76 3.96 -1.27 -15.99
N LYS A 77 2.81 -0.98 -15.40
CA LYS A 77 2.73 0.04 -14.34
C LYS A 77 3.31 -0.44 -13.01
N ILE A 78 3.48 -1.75 -12.85
CA ILE A 78 4.12 -2.36 -11.68
C ILE A 78 5.41 -3.02 -12.15
N ASP A 79 6.51 -2.66 -11.51
CA ASP A 79 7.82 -3.27 -11.76
C ASP A 79 8.02 -4.41 -10.78
N MET A 80 7.93 -5.65 -11.28
CA MET A 80 8.03 -6.84 -10.43
C MET A 80 9.44 -7.09 -9.88
N ASN A 81 10.43 -6.35 -10.36
CA ASN A 81 11.79 -6.40 -9.81
C ASN A 81 11.96 -5.52 -8.58
N LYS A 82 10.95 -4.75 -8.24
CA LYS A 82 10.98 -3.82 -7.09
C LYS A 82 9.94 -4.24 -6.05
N GLU A 83 10.23 -3.92 -4.80
CA GLU A 83 9.30 -4.19 -3.70
C GLU A 83 7.99 -3.44 -3.92
N ILE A 84 6.87 -4.08 -3.59
CA ILE A 84 5.56 -3.42 -3.57
C ILE A 84 5.36 -2.87 -2.16
N VAL A 85 5.11 -1.56 -2.06
CA VAL A 85 4.90 -0.89 -0.78
C VAL A 85 3.53 -0.23 -0.81
N LEU A 86 2.60 -0.71 0.01
CA LEU A 86 1.24 -0.22 0.09
C LEU A 86 1.09 0.76 1.25
N PHE A 87 0.23 1.76 1.09
CA PHE A 87 -0.18 2.60 2.22
C PHE A 87 -1.65 3.02 2.08
N CYS A 88 -2.25 3.29 3.23
CA CYS A 88 -3.59 3.88 3.33
C CYS A 88 -3.49 5.09 4.26
N ALA A 89 -4.60 5.52 4.86
CA ALA A 89 -4.57 6.70 5.73
C ALA A 89 -3.84 6.46 7.04
N GLY A 90 -4.11 5.32 7.70
CA GLY A 90 -3.57 5.03 9.05
C GLY A 90 -2.92 3.67 9.22
N GLY A 91 -2.84 2.87 8.17
CA GLY A 91 -2.17 1.57 8.21
C GLY A 91 -3.08 0.36 8.42
N LEU A 92 -4.38 0.56 8.57
CA LEU A 92 -5.30 -0.57 8.84
C LEU A 92 -5.73 -1.27 7.55
N ARG A 93 -6.24 -0.50 6.59
CA ARG A 93 -6.63 -1.06 5.28
C ARG A 93 -5.43 -1.67 4.56
N SER A 94 -4.26 -1.04 4.67
CA SER A 94 -3.05 -1.53 4.01
C SER A 94 -2.54 -2.81 4.63
N ALA A 95 -2.75 -3.03 5.93
CA ALA A 95 -2.40 -4.31 6.57
C ALA A 95 -3.20 -5.45 5.95
N LEU A 96 -4.52 -5.28 5.82
CA LEU A 96 -5.39 -6.29 5.19
C LEU A 96 -5.04 -6.48 3.72
N ALA A 97 -4.79 -5.39 3.02
CA ALA A 97 -4.43 -5.43 1.60
C ALA A 97 -3.12 -6.17 1.35
N THR A 98 -2.12 -5.93 2.19
CA THR A 98 -0.82 -6.62 2.08
C THR A 98 -1.00 -8.11 2.26
N LYS A 99 -1.79 -8.51 3.26
CA LYS A 99 -2.07 -9.93 3.48
C LYS A 99 -2.79 -10.55 2.29
N THR A 100 -3.75 -9.83 1.71
CA THR A 100 -4.47 -10.30 0.54
C THR A 100 -3.54 -10.53 -0.65
N LEU A 101 -2.63 -9.59 -0.91
CA LEU A 101 -1.68 -9.75 -2.02
C LEU A 101 -0.68 -10.88 -1.75
N GLN A 102 -0.28 -11.09 -0.49
CA GLN A 102 0.53 -12.28 -0.15
C GLN A 102 -0.22 -13.57 -0.52
N ASN A 103 -1.52 -13.61 -0.22
CA ASN A 103 -2.34 -14.77 -0.56
C ASN A 103 -2.45 -15.00 -2.07
N MET A 104 -2.28 -13.94 -2.88
CA MET A 104 -2.21 -14.05 -4.33
C MET A 104 -0.85 -14.57 -4.81
N GLY A 105 0.16 -14.55 -3.95
CA GLY A 105 1.51 -15.02 -4.30
C GLY A 105 2.59 -13.95 -4.34
N PHE A 106 2.26 -12.69 -4.03
CA PHE A 106 3.27 -11.64 -3.95
C PHE A 106 4.11 -11.86 -2.70
N THR A 107 5.44 -11.91 -2.85
CA THR A 107 6.35 -12.17 -1.73
C THR A 107 7.19 -10.93 -1.35
N ASN A 108 7.49 -10.06 -2.31
CA ASN A 108 8.30 -8.86 -2.08
C ASN A 108 7.37 -7.67 -1.85
N ILE A 109 6.72 -7.67 -0.70
CA ILE A 109 5.65 -6.71 -0.40
C ILE A 109 5.68 -6.30 1.07
N SER A 110 5.36 -5.04 1.31
CA SER A 110 5.24 -4.47 2.66
C SER A 110 4.20 -3.37 2.67
N HIS A 111 3.86 -2.87 3.87
CA HIS A 111 3.05 -1.67 3.99
C HIS A 111 3.69 -0.71 5.00
N ILE A 112 3.25 0.55 4.98
CA ILE A 112 3.84 1.62 5.77
C ILE A 112 3.07 1.79 7.08
N ASP A 113 3.79 1.69 8.20
CA ASP A 113 3.24 1.91 9.52
C ASP A 113 2.69 3.34 9.64
N GLY A 114 1.45 3.47 10.10
CA GLY A 114 0.79 4.75 10.29
C GLY A 114 0.32 5.43 9.00
N GLY A 115 0.67 4.89 7.83
CA GLY A 115 0.16 5.35 6.54
C GLY A 115 0.40 6.81 6.23
N PHE A 116 -0.51 7.40 5.47
CA PHE A 116 -0.39 8.79 4.98
C PHE A 116 -0.19 9.78 6.11
N GLY A 117 -0.90 9.59 7.25
CA GLY A 117 -0.75 10.47 8.40
C GLY A 117 0.69 10.54 8.92
N SER A 118 1.36 9.39 9.02
CA SER A 118 2.76 9.35 9.45
C SER A 118 3.71 9.83 8.36
N MET A 119 3.39 9.55 7.11
CA MET A 119 4.22 9.95 5.96
C MET A 119 4.31 11.46 5.83
N GLN A 120 3.23 12.18 6.15
CA GLN A 120 3.23 13.65 6.10
C GLN A 120 4.32 14.26 6.97
N ASN A 121 4.67 13.60 8.07
CA ASN A 121 5.65 14.11 9.03
C ASN A 121 7.05 13.53 8.82
N SER A 122 7.26 12.78 7.74
CA SER A 122 8.49 12.02 7.54
C SER A 122 9.25 12.42 6.27
N GLY A 123 8.91 13.56 5.67
CA GLY A 123 9.65 14.08 4.52
C GLY A 123 9.07 13.74 3.16
N PHE A 124 7.94 13.04 3.11
CA PHE A 124 7.27 12.80 1.83
C PHE A 124 6.65 14.10 1.30
N LYS A 125 6.77 14.32 -0.01
CA LYS A 125 6.18 15.47 -0.65
C LYS A 125 4.72 15.20 -0.99
N ILE A 126 3.84 16.12 -0.59
CA ILE A 126 2.41 16.02 -0.85
C ILE A 126 2.06 16.97 -2.00
N VAL A 127 1.34 16.46 -2.98
CA VAL A 127 0.90 17.19 -4.16
C VAL A 127 -0.61 17.30 -4.12
N LYS A 128 -1.13 18.48 -4.36
CA LYS A 128 -2.60 18.70 -4.40
C LYS A 128 -3.14 19.00 -5.79
#